data_4549212ff4f94e8ab84336c9f00667b4
#
_entry.id   4549212ff4f94e8ab84336c9f00667b4
#
_cell.length_a   1.000
_cell.length_b   1.000
_cell.length_c   1.000
_cell.angle_alpha   90.00
_cell.angle_beta   90.00
_cell.angle_gamma   90.00
#
_symmetry.space_group_name_H-M   'P 1'
#
loop_
_entity.id
_entity.type
_entity.pdbx_description
1 polymer ?
#
loop_
_entity_poly.entity_id
_entity_poly.type
_entity_poly.pdbx_seq_one_letter_code
_entity_poly.pdbx_strand_id
1 'polypeptide(L)'
;TARTDSSFGIGATYVTTAGDSTVTIGAGFADSTTNTSGTQLVSDAGGMHIGVTAVTGDLTIGVGYADGDTFTDDGAAVADANTQVDGTVVKAGVKYVSGDITLNIGAVSGEAKDSTTTGTAGTTDDAWDEVNASVSYAVASGVSAVLGYTTVDVQDEGASDTSGGSAWYVGATMSF
;
A
#
# COMPACT_ATOMS: atom_id res chain seq x y z
N THR A 1 -19.32 -4.76 21.00
CA THR A 1 -18.71 -5.79 20.14
C THR A 1 -18.99 -5.40 18.70
N ALA A 2 -17.97 -5.03 17.94
CA ALA A 2 -18.10 -4.72 16.51
C ALA A 2 -18.59 -5.98 15.77
N ARG A 3 -19.52 -5.79 14.86
CA ARG A 3 -20.06 -6.85 14.02
C ARG A 3 -20.00 -6.39 12.57
N THR A 4 -19.30 -7.13 11.73
CA THR A 4 -19.35 -6.92 10.28
C THR A 4 -20.68 -7.45 9.77
N ASP A 5 -21.51 -6.57 9.23
CA ASP A 5 -22.85 -6.95 8.74
C ASP A 5 -22.82 -7.38 7.28
N SER A 6 -21.92 -6.81 6.50
CA SER A 6 -21.72 -7.19 5.12
C SER A 6 -20.29 -6.93 4.67
N SER A 7 -19.78 -7.77 3.79
CA SER A 7 -18.56 -7.51 3.04
C SER A 7 -18.68 -8.14 1.66
N PHE A 8 -18.15 -7.46 0.68
CA PHE A 8 -18.09 -7.92 -0.70
C PHE A 8 -16.73 -7.58 -1.28
N GLY A 9 -16.16 -8.49 -2.06
CA GLY A 9 -14.93 -8.24 -2.79
C GLY A 9 -14.92 -9.02 -4.09
N ILE A 10 -14.40 -8.39 -5.13
CA ILE A 10 -14.17 -8.98 -6.43
C ILE A 10 -12.79 -8.59 -6.94
N GLY A 11 -12.10 -9.52 -7.56
CA GLY A 11 -10.81 -9.26 -8.18
C GLY A 11 -10.62 -10.11 -9.42
N ALA A 12 -9.78 -9.63 -10.31
CA ALA A 12 -9.41 -10.32 -11.53
C ALA A 12 -7.91 -10.15 -11.81
N THR A 13 -7.32 -11.18 -12.40
CA THR A 13 -5.95 -11.15 -12.89
C THR A 13 -5.95 -11.61 -14.34
N TYR A 14 -5.30 -10.84 -15.20
CA TYR A 14 -5.10 -11.15 -16.60
C TYR A 14 -3.61 -11.26 -16.89
N VAL A 15 -3.21 -12.35 -17.53
CA VAL A 15 -1.82 -12.61 -17.92
C VAL A 15 -1.75 -12.71 -19.45
N THR A 16 -0.84 -11.99 -20.05
CA THR A 16 -0.60 -12.00 -21.49
C THR A 16 0.89 -11.92 -21.81
N THR A 17 1.25 -12.17 -23.05
CA THR A 17 2.60 -11.99 -23.54
C THR A 17 2.65 -10.86 -24.57
N ALA A 18 3.69 -10.04 -24.50
CA ALA A 18 3.98 -8.98 -25.45
C ALA A 18 5.45 -9.09 -25.90
N GLY A 19 5.67 -9.70 -27.04
CA GLY A 19 7.01 -10.13 -27.47
C GLY A 19 7.58 -11.15 -26.48
N ASP A 20 8.77 -10.91 -25.98
CA ASP A 20 9.46 -11.77 -25.00
C ASP A 20 9.06 -11.47 -23.54
N SER A 21 8.11 -10.56 -23.32
CA SER A 21 7.67 -10.15 -22.01
C SER A 21 6.38 -10.85 -21.59
N THR A 22 6.30 -11.27 -20.34
CA THR A 22 5.04 -11.68 -19.69
C THR A 22 4.49 -10.47 -18.92
N VAL A 23 3.27 -10.07 -19.23
CA VAL A 23 2.57 -8.96 -18.58
C VAL A 23 1.42 -9.51 -17.77
N THR A 24 1.37 -9.15 -16.50
CA THR A 24 0.29 -9.47 -15.58
C THR A 24 -0.40 -8.18 -15.16
N ILE A 25 -1.71 -8.12 -15.33
CA ILE A 25 -2.57 -7.02 -14.88
C ILE A 25 -3.52 -7.58 -13.83
N GLY A 26 -3.55 -6.96 -12.66
CA GLY A 26 -4.47 -7.31 -11.58
C GLY A 26 -5.29 -6.11 -11.18
N ALA A 27 -6.57 -6.32 -10.90
CA ALA A 27 -7.45 -5.29 -10.35
C ALA A 27 -8.42 -5.93 -9.36
N GLY A 28 -8.81 -5.17 -8.35
CA GLY A 28 -9.80 -5.62 -7.37
C GLY A 28 -10.51 -4.45 -6.72
N PHE A 29 -11.67 -4.77 -6.18
CA PHE A 29 -12.51 -3.89 -5.39
C PHE A 29 -13.02 -4.66 -4.18
N ALA A 30 -13.10 -4.00 -3.05
CA ALA A 30 -13.71 -4.54 -1.83
C ALA A 30 -14.51 -3.46 -1.12
N ASP A 31 -15.56 -3.88 -0.44
CA ASP A 31 -16.43 -3.02 0.34
C ASP A 31 -16.92 -3.78 1.58
N SER A 32 -17.04 -3.08 2.71
CA SER A 32 -17.51 -3.67 3.95
C SER A 32 -18.23 -2.65 4.82
N THR A 33 -19.34 -3.07 5.42
CA THR A 33 -20.10 -2.30 6.40
C THR A 33 -20.06 -3.01 7.74
N THR A 34 -19.73 -2.28 8.78
CA THR A 34 -19.69 -2.78 10.17
C THR A 34 -20.63 -1.96 11.04
N ASN A 35 -21.54 -2.63 11.72
CA ASN A 35 -22.40 -2.00 12.73
C ASN A 35 -21.96 -2.39 14.13
N THR A 36 -21.95 -1.44 15.04
CA THR A 36 -21.68 -1.70 16.47
C THR A 36 -22.94 -1.44 17.28
N SER A 37 -23.46 -2.49 17.94
CA SER A 37 -24.66 -2.37 18.76
C SER A 37 -24.39 -1.64 20.07
N GLY A 38 -25.18 -0.57 20.34
CA GLY A 38 -25.16 0.13 21.63
C GLY A 38 -25.07 1.66 21.53
N THR A 39 -24.39 2.19 20.62
CA THR A 39 -24.46 3.48 19.94
C THR A 39 -24.38 3.12 18.48
N GLN A 40 -25.24 3.61 17.63
CA GLN A 40 -25.28 3.22 16.21
C GLN A 40 -24.01 3.69 15.49
N LEU A 41 -22.88 3.04 15.79
CA LEU A 41 -21.67 3.25 15.02
C LEU A 41 -21.77 2.41 13.73
N VAL A 42 -21.88 3.08 12.61
CA VAL A 42 -21.74 2.49 11.28
C VAL A 42 -20.36 2.86 10.78
N SER A 43 -19.61 1.87 10.38
CA SER A 43 -18.32 2.08 9.72
C SER A 43 -18.38 1.39 8.36
N ASP A 44 -18.20 2.17 7.32
CA ASP A 44 -18.05 1.69 5.96
C ASP A 44 -16.58 1.79 5.57
N ALA A 45 -16.06 0.78 4.91
CA ALA A 45 -14.70 0.78 4.38
C ALA A 45 -14.71 0.16 2.99
N GLY A 46 -14.24 0.88 2.02
CA GLY A 46 -14.17 0.46 0.63
C GLY A 46 -12.82 0.74 0.01
N GLY A 47 -12.55 0.12 -1.13
CA GLY A 47 -11.35 0.45 -1.87
C GLY A 47 -11.18 -0.36 -3.13
N MET A 48 -10.34 0.16 -4.00
CA MET A 48 -9.95 -0.50 -5.23
C MET A 48 -8.43 -0.52 -5.39
N HIS A 49 -7.95 -1.45 -6.16
CA HIS A 49 -6.56 -1.48 -6.56
C HIS A 49 -6.41 -1.94 -8.01
N ILE A 50 -5.37 -1.46 -8.65
CA ILE A 50 -4.91 -1.93 -9.95
C ILE A 50 -3.39 -2.02 -9.94
N GLY A 51 -2.85 -3.03 -10.59
CA GLY A 51 -1.41 -3.19 -10.73
C GLY A 51 -1.04 -3.87 -12.04
N VAL A 52 0.14 -3.53 -12.52
CA VAL A 52 0.73 -4.13 -13.71
C VAL A 52 2.15 -4.56 -13.39
N THR A 53 2.50 -5.78 -13.79
CA THR A 53 3.87 -6.30 -13.71
C THR A 53 4.28 -6.82 -15.07
N ALA A 54 5.47 -6.45 -15.53
CA ALA A 54 6.09 -6.96 -16.75
C ALA A 54 7.39 -7.68 -16.38
N VAL A 55 7.56 -8.88 -16.92
CA VAL A 55 8.77 -9.70 -16.77
C VAL A 55 9.36 -9.96 -18.15
N THR A 56 10.61 -9.56 -18.33
CA THR A 56 11.38 -9.77 -19.58
C THR A 56 12.76 -10.33 -19.23
N GLY A 57 12.96 -11.62 -19.45
CA GLY A 57 14.19 -12.30 -19.00
C GLY A 57 14.39 -12.12 -17.48
N ASP A 58 15.51 -11.53 -17.13
CA ASP A 58 15.92 -11.29 -15.73
C ASP A 58 15.34 -10.01 -15.13
N LEU A 59 14.64 -9.19 -15.90
CA LEU A 59 14.08 -7.92 -15.49
C LEU A 59 12.59 -8.06 -15.18
N THR A 60 12.19 -7.55 -13.99
CA THR A 60 10.80 -7.38 -13.60
C THR A 60 10.55 -5.92 -13.26
N ILE A 61 9.51 -5.34 -13.84
CA ILE A 61 9.04 -3.98 -13.52
C ILE A 61 7.59 -4.09 -13.09
N GLY A 62 7.23 -3.38 -12.02
CA GLY A 62 5.86 -3.34 -11.51
C GLY A 62 5.44 -1.93 -11.13
N VAL A 63 4.17 -1.63 -11.35
CA VAL A 63 3.49 -0.42 -10.87
C VAL A 63 2.14 -0.80 -10.30
N GLY A 64 1.69 -0.08 -9.29
CA GLY A 64 0.39 -0.32 -8.67
C GLY A 64 -0.19 0.96 -8.12
N TYR A 65 -1.49 1.02 -8.10
CA TYR A 65 -2.31 2.05 -7.52
C TYR A 65 -3.36 1.40 -6.64
N ALA A 66 -3.61 1.98 -5.49
CA ALA A 66 -4.74 1.62 -4.63
C ALA A 66 -5.38 2.91 -4.12
N ASP A 67 -6.68 2.83 -3.95
CA ASP A 67 -7.54 3.89 -3.44
C ASP A 67 -8.49 3.25 -2.43
N GLY A 68 -8.71 3.90 -1.30
CA GLY A 68 -9.60 3.38 -0.28
C GLY A 68 -10.14 4.50 0.59
N ASP A 69 -11.35 4.31 1.05
CA ASP A 69 -12.03 5.19 1.96
C ASP A 69 -12.54 4.44 3.19
N THR A 70 -12.59 5.14 4.30
CA THR A 70 -13.30 4.69 5.50
C THR A 70 -14.22 5.81 5.97
N PHE A 71 -15.44 5.45 6.32
CA PHE A 71 -16.41 6.35 6.92
C PHE A 71 -16.88 5.77 8.25
N THR A 72 -16.85 6.58 9.29
CA THR A 72 -17.36 6.18 10.62
C THR A 72 -18.39 7.19 11.08
N ASP A 73 -19.63 6.71 11.30
CA ASP A 73 -20.71 7.45 11.92
C ASP A 73 -20.83 6.97 13.37
N ASP A 74 -20.60 7.83 14.32
CA ASP A 74 -20.67 7.51 15.76
C ASP A 74 -22.09 7.55 16.33
N GLY A 75 -23.09 7.82 15.49
CA GLY A 75 -24.51 7.86 15.89
C GLY A 75 -24.86 8.97 16.89
N ALA A 76 -23.95 9.89 17.17
CA ALA A 76 -24.24 11.03 18.01
C ALA A 76 -25.15 12.01 17.26
N ALA A 77 -26.15 12.52 17.97
CA ALA A 77 -27.06 13.54 17.41
C ALA A 77 -26.39 14.92 17.20
N VAL A 78 -25.09 15.01 17.40
CA VAL A 78 -24.24 16.16 17.16
C VAL A 78 -23.35 15.88 15.96
N ALA A 79 -23.39 16.79 15.01
CA ALA A 79 -22.76 16.68 13.70
C ALA A 79 -21.21 16.59 13.67
N ASP A 80 -20.56 16.35 14.80
CA ASP A 80 -19.10 16.47 14.95
C ASP A 80 -18.37 15.12 15.03
N ALA A 81 -19.07 14.01 14.85
CA ALA A 81 -18.50 12.71 15.13
C ALA A 81 -18.28 11.78 13.91
N ASN A 82 -18.61 12.27 12.72
CA ASN A 82 -18.35 11.52 11.49
C ASN A 82 -16.91 11.75 11.06
N THR A 83 -16.13 10.70 10.98
CA THR A 83 -14.78 10.71 10.45
C THR A 83 -14.77 10.02 9.10
N GLN A 84 -14.27 10.70 8.09
CA GLN A 84 -14.00 10.12 6.79
C GLN A 84 -12.50 10.23 6.51
N VAL A 85 -11.90 9.14 6.09
CA VAL A 85 -10.51 9.07 5.65
C VAL A 85 -10.49 8.51 4.24
N ASP A 86 -10.00 9.31 3.30
CA ASP A 86 -9.76 8.89 1.93
C ASP A 86 -8.25 8.73 1.74
N GLY A 87 -7.81 7.61 1.25
CA GLY A 87 -6.39 7.34 1.07
C GLY A 87 -6.05 6.80 -0.31
N THR A 88 -4.93 7.24 -0.84
CA THR A 88 -4.37 6.72 -2.09
C THR A 88 -2.96 6.23 -1.89
N VAL A 89 -2.58 5.17 -2.59
CA VAL A 89 -1.21 4.64 -2.60
C VAL A 89 -0.78 4.34 -4.02
N VAL A 90 0.37 4.89 -4.41
CA VAL A 90 1.05 4.55 -5.65
C VAL A 90 2.35 3.83 -5.31
N LYS A 91 2.65 2.75 -6.01
CA LYS A 91 3.92 2.02 -5.86
C LYS A 91 4.52 1.66 -7.19
N ALA A 92 5.84 1.69 -7.24
CA ALA A 92 6.59 1.23 -8.40
C ALA A 92 7.84 0.46 -7.94
N GLY A 93 8.28 -0.50 -8.74
CA GLY A 93 9.46 -1.25 -8.39
C GLY A 93 10.09 -1.93 -9.60
N VAL A 94 11.38 -2.16 -9.45
CA VAL A 94 12.20 -2.87 -10.42
C VAL A 94 13.00 -3.95 -9.69
N LYS A 95 12.98 -5.16 -10.23
CA LYS A 95 13.84 -6.28 -9.81
C LYS A 95 14.65 -6.73 -11.02
N TYR A 96 15.94 -6.91 -10.80
CA TYR A 96 16.84 -7.46 -11.81
C TYR A 96 17.65 -8.62 -11.21
N VAL A 97 17.70 -9.74 -11.90
CA VAL A 97 18.42 -10.95 -11.48
C VAL A 97 19.56 -11.20 -12.46
N SER A 98 20.78 -11.37 -11.98
CA SER A 98 21.95 -11.69 -12.82
C SER A 98 22.79 -12.75 -12.12
N GLY A 99 22.64 -13.99 -12.53
CA GLY A 99 23.28 -15.13 -11.85
C GLY A 99 22.85 -15.21 -10.38
N ASP A 100 23.81 -15.12 -9.48
CA ASP A 100 23.59 -15.19 -8.03
C ASP A 100 23.17 -13.85 -7.39
N ILE A 101 23.11 -12.76 -8.18
CA ILE A 101 22.82 -11.43 -7.69
C ILE A 101 21.37 -11.06 -8.03
N THR A 102 20.63 -10.54 -7.04
CA THR A 102 19.33 -9.90 -7.24
C THR A 102 19.39 -8.47 -6.73
N LEU A 103 19.01 -7.54 -7.60
CA LEU A 103 18.86 -6.12 -7.28
C LEU A 103 17.35 -5.79 -7.22
N ASN A 104 16.95 -5.02 -6.20
CA ASN A 104 15.60 -4.49 -6.09
C ASN A 104 15.67 -3.00 -5.78
N ILE A 105 14.80 -2.24 -6.44
CA ILE A 105 14.53 -0.82 -6.14
C ILE A 105 13.01 -0.68 -6.11
N GLY A 106 12.49 -0.02 -5.10
CA GLY A 106 11.08 0.26 -4.96
C GLY A 106 10.82 1.67 -4.44
N ALA A 107 9.70 2.21 -4.80
CA ALA A 107 9.17 3.46 -4.27
C ALA A 107 7.68 3.29 -3.99
N VAL A 108 7.22 3.88 -2.90
CA VAL A 108 5.82 3.96 -2.49
C VAL A 108 5.54 5.39 -2.11
N SER A 109 4.43 5.92 -2.56
CA SER A 109 3.90 7.22 -2.14
C SER A 109 2.44 7.02 -1.75
N GLY A 110 2.07 7.50 -0.58
CA GLY A 110 0.72 7.42 -0.04
C GLY A 110 0.25 8.78 0.45
N GLU A 111 -1.03 9.03 0.30
CA GLU A 111 -1.73 10.20 0.85
C GLU A 111 -2.97 9.72 1.59
N ALA A 112 -3.27 10.36 2.71
CA ALA A 112 -4.52 10.19 3.42
C ALA A 112 -5.12 11.57 3.73
N LYS A 113 -6.43 11.67 3.58
CA LYS A 113 -7.19 12.90 3.87
C LYS A 113 -8.22 12.58 4.92
N ASP A 114 -8.05 13.18 6.07
CA ASP A 114 -9.05 13.06 7.11
C ASP A 114 -9.97 14.25 7.20
N SER A 115 -11.25 13.94 7.42
CA SER A 115 -12.27 14.91 7.74
C SER A 115 -12.74 14.69 9.17
N THR A 116 -12.56 15.71 10.01
CA THR A 116 -13.03 15.68 11.39
C THR A 116 -14.40 16.32 11.57
N THR A 117 -15.03 16.82 10.50
CA THR A 117 -16.31 17.56 10.61
C THR A 117 -17.23 17.21 9.45
N THR A 118 -18.52 17.04 9.75
CA THR A 118 -19.59 16.71 8.82
C THR A 118 -19.51 17.52 7.52
N GLY A 119 -19.21 16.88 6.43
CA GLY A 119 -19.36 17.42 5.07
C GLY A 119 -18.27 18.38 4.61
N THR A 120 -17.19 18.54 5.38
CA THR A 120 -16.01 19.27 4.89
C THR A 120 -14.89 18.26 4.75
N ALA A 121 -14.43 18.04 3.54
CA ALA A 121 -13.20 17.29 3.31
C ALA A 121 -12.09 17.87 4.19
N GLY A 122 -11.35 17.05 4.89
CA GLY A 122 -10.26 17.47 5.75
C GLY A 122 -9.29 18.35 4.99
N THR A 123 -8.84 19.38 5.64
CA THR A 123 -7.87 20.33 5.10
C THR A 123 -6.44 19.91 5.42
N THR A 124 -6.29 18.78 6.10
CA THR A 124 -5.03 18.21 6.53
C THR A 124 -4.80 16.94 5.75
N ASP A 125 -3.74 16.96 4.96
CA ASP A 125 -3.31 15.83 4.16
C ASP A 125 -2.10 15.20 4.84
N ASP A 126 -2.22 13.93 5.24
CA ASP A 126 -1.10 13.11 5.65
C ASP A 126 -0.46 12.50 4.41
N ALA A 127 0.83 12.57 4.31
CA ALA A 127 1.55 11.97 3.20
C ALA A 127 2.75 11.17 3.70
N TRP A 128 3.04 10.12 2.98
CA TRP A 128 4.21 9.29 3.25
C TRP A 128 4.88 8.89 1.94
N ASP A 129 6.19 9.04 1.88
CA ASP A 129 7.02 8.57 0.78
C ASP A 129 8.08 7.62 1.29
N GLU A 130 8.25 6.50 0.62
CA GLU A 130 9.30 5.52 0.91
C GLU A 130 10.05 5.17 -0.37
N VAL A 131 11.38 5.13 -0.28
CA VAL A 131 12.25 4.55 -1.30
C VAL A 131 13.10 3.48 -0.65
N ASN A 132 13.14 2.31 -1.26
CA ASN A 132 14.01 1.23 -0.82
C ASN A 132 14.86 0.70 -1.98
N ALA A 133 16.06 0.25 -1.64
CA ALA A 133 16.95 -0.44 -2.56
C ALA A 133 17.64 -1.59 -1.83
N SER A 134 17.80 -2.72 -2.49
CA SER A 134 18.54 -3.86 -1.92
C SER A 134 19.28 -4.65 -2.97
N VAL A 135 20.36 -5.28 -2.51
CA VAL A 135 21.09 -6.30 -3.23
C VAL A 135 21.10 -7.57 -2.40
N SER A 136 20.82 -8.70 -3.02
CA SER A 136 21.04 -10.01 -2.43
C SER A 136 21.99 -10.83 -3.28
N TYR A 137 22.82 -11.64 -2.61
CA TYR A 137 23.77 -12.54 -3.24
C TYR A 137 23.54 -13.95 -2.72
N ALA A 138 23.30 -14.89 -3.62
CA ALA A 138 23.17 -16.31 -3.28
C ALA A 138 24.57 -16.87 -2.96
N VAL A 139 24.83 -17.09 -1.66
CA VAL A 139 26.13 -17.59 -1.18
C VAL A 139 26.24 -19.11 -1.34
N ALA A 140 25.12 -19.79 -1.15
CA ALA A 140 24.99 -21.25 -1.30
C ALA A 140 23.51 -21.60 -1.56
N SER A 141 23.25 -22.86 -1.91
CA SER A 141 21.88 -23.34 -2.06
C SER A 141 21.06 -23.07 -0.79
N GLY A 142 19.98 -22.32 -0.92
CA GLY A 142 19.11 -21.93 0.19
C GLY A 142 19.66 -20.84 1.12
N VAL A 143 20.84 -20.25 0.84
CA VAL A 143 21.43 -19.19 1.67
C VAL A 143 21.76 -17.97 0.82
N SER A 144 21.24 -16.81 1.20
CA SER A 144 21.57 -15.54 0.56
C SER A 144 21.97 -14.47 1.59
N ALA A 145 22.98 -13.69 1.27
CA ALA A 145 23.32 -12.45 1.99
C ALA A 145 22.54 -11.29 1.39
N VAL A 146 22.08 -10.36 2.22
CA VAL A 146 21.29 -9.21 1.81
C VAL A 146 21.88 -7.94 2.42
N LEU A 147 21.99 -6.91 1.59
CA LEU A 147 22.26 -5.53 2.00
C LEU A 147 21.16 -4.64 1.42
N GLY A 148 20.63 -3.75 2.22
CA GLY A 148 19.62 -2.81 1.74
C GLY A 148 19.67 -1.46 2.44
N TYR A 149 18.97 -0.54 1.84
CA TYR A 149 18.77 0.83 2.28
C TYR A 149 17.30 1.21 2.10
N THR A 150 16.77 1.91 3.08
CA THR A 150 15.43 2.51 2.99
C THR A 150 15.47 3.94 3.50
N THR A 151 14.66 4.80 2.90
CA THR A 151 14.35 6.13 3.38
C THR A 151 12.85 6.31 3.41
N VAL A 152 12.35 6.98 4.43
CA VAL A 152 10.94 7.29 4.63
C VAL A 152 10.83 8.76 5.01
N ASP A 153 9.95 9.46 4.36
CA ASP A 153 9.52 10.81 4.69
C ASP A 153 8.03 10.78 5.00
N VAL A 154 7.63 11.34 6.13
CA VAL A 154 6.24 11.41 6.59
C VAL A 154 5.88 12.85 6.85
N GLN A 155 4.75 13.28 6.33
CA GLN A 155 4.13 14.56 6.60
C GLN A 155 2.81 14.30 7.33
N ASP A 156 2.66 14.89 8.51
CA ASP A 156 1.49 14.78 9.37
C ASP A 156 0.83 16.15 9.46
N GLU A 157 -0.49 16.23 9.26
CA GLU A 157 -1.42 17.36 9.48
C GLU A 157 -0.94 18.75 9.02
N GLY A 158 -0.03 18.87 8.08
CA GLY A 158 0.38 20.13 7.49
C GLY A 158 1.86 20.23 7.18
N ALA A 159 2.22 21.21 6.34
CA ALA A 159 3.57 21.38 5.79
C ALA A 159 4.67 21.66 6.85
N SER A 160 4.32 21.78 8.11
CA SER A 160 5.25 22.07 9.22
C SER A 160 5.66 20.84 10.02
N ASP A 161 4.86 19.76 9.98
CA ASP A 161 5.10 18.54 10.75
C ASP A 161 5.61 17.43 9.82
N THR A 162 6.86 17.57 9.41
CA THR A 162 7.55 16.56 8.62
C THR A 162 8.53 15.79 9.48
N SER A 163 8.50 14.49 9.37
CA SER A 163 9.50 13.60 9.96
C SER A 163 9.99 12.63 8.91
N GLY A 164 11.26 12.28 8.97
CA GLY A 164 11.83 11.35 8.00
C GLY A 164 13.09 10.70 8.55
N GLY A 165 13.48 9.64 7.91
CA GLY A 165 14.68 8.93 8.30
C GLY A 165 15.12 7.93 7.26
N SER A 166 16.34 7.46 7.43
CA SER A 166 16.90 6.41 6.59
C SER A 166 17.59 5.34 7.42
N ALA A 167 17.61 4.13 6.91
CA ALA A 167 18.24 3.00 7.55
C ALA A 167 18.97 2.12 6.54
N TRP A 168 20.10 1.58 6.97
CA TRP A 168 20.79 0.48 6.31
C TRP A 168 20.51 -0.80 7.06
N TYR A 169 20.36 -1.89 6.35
CA TYR A 169 20.27 -3.21 6.95
C TYR A 169 21.18 -4.20 6.22
N VAL A 170 21.72 -5.14 6.98
CA VAL A 170 22.46 -6.28 6.47
C VAL A 170 21.91 -7.53 7.13
N GLY A 171 21.77 -8.60 6.38
CA GLY A 171 21.21 -9.84 6.89
C GLY A 171 21.51 -11.04 6.00
N ALA A 172 21.01 -12.18 6.42
CA ALA A 172 21.00 -13.39 5.63
C ALA A 172 19.61 -14.03 5.66
N THR A 173 19.19 -14.59 4.54
CA THR A 173 17.98 -15.42 4.44
C THR A 173 18.38 -16.87 4.24
N MET A 174 17.65 -17.79 4.89
CA MET A 174 17.86 -19.23 4.75
C MET A 174 16.53 -19.90 4.46
N SER A 175 16.51 -20.80 3.47
CA SER A 175 15.37 -21.67 3.15
C SER A 175 15.79 -23.13 3.27
N PHE A 176 14.95 -23.94 3.95
CA PHE A 176 15.20 -25.35 4.20
C PHE A 176 14.15 -26.22 3.49
#